data_a0554178d6cd9af620c2d2244cb8894f
#
_entry.id   a0554178d6cd9af620c2d2244cb8894f
#
_cell.length_a   1.000
_cell.length_b   1.000
_cell.length_c   1.000
_cell.angle_alpha   90.00
_cell.angle_beta   90.00
_cell.angle_gamma   90.00
#
_symmetry.space_group_name_H-M   'P 1'
#
loop_
_entity.id
_entity.type
_entity.pdbx_description
1 polymer ?
#
loop_
_entity_poly.entity_id
_entity_poly.type
_entity_poly.pdbx_seq_one_letter_code
_entity_poly.pdbx_strand_id
1 'polypeptide(L)'
;MVIGLGNEFRRDDGAGPAVVARLRGRVPPGVELVLTDGEPTRLIEAWTGAALAVVVDAVRADQPQPGRMHRFVLDRPLTGTTRTASSHGFGLDDAVRLALTLDRMPGRLVVHAVEAADLSQGQGLTPLVAAAVDDLARAVLSDVRDAGPPA
;
A
#
# COMPACT_ATOMS: atom_id res chain seq x y z
N MET A 1 1.75 -2.00 11.06
CA MET A 1 2.72 -2.40 10.03
C MET A 1 2.57 -1.58 8.77
N VAL A 2 3.62 -1.50 7.97
CA VAL A 2 3.60 -0.89 6.63
C VAL A 2 4.02 -1.92 5.60
N ILE A 3 3.28 -2.03 4.51
CA ILE A 3 3.51 -3.00 3.44
C ILE A 3 3.74 -2.24 2.14
N GLY A 4 4.93 -2.36 1.56
CA GLY A 4 5.23 -1.88 0.22
C GLY A 4 4.96 -2.98 -0.80
N LEU A 5 3.97 -2.74 -1.68
CA LEU A 5 3.66 -3.64 -2.78
C LEU A 5 4.45 -3.28 -4.03
N GLY A 6 4.89 -4.28 -4.75
CA GLY A 6 5.39 -4.14 -6.10
C GLY A 6 6.78 -4.70 -6.32
N ASN A 7 7.23 -4.57 -7.56
CA ASN A 7 8.50 -5.08 -8.05
C ASN A 7 9.37 -3.91 -8.56
N GLU A 8 10.50 -3.67 -7.93
CA GLU A 8 11.43 -2.59 -8.31
C GLU A 8 12.03 -2.76 -9.73
N PHE A 9 11.94 -3.95 -10.31
CA PHE A 9 12.37 -4.22 -11.69
C PHE A 9 11.29 -3.95 -12.74
N ARG A 10 10.18 -3.35 -12.34
CA ARG A 10 9.08 -2.92 -13.21
C ARG A 10 8.80 -1.44 -13.06
N ARG A 11 9.82 -0.59 -13.16
CA ARG A 11 9.73 0.87 -13.14
C ARG A 11 8.88 1.38 -11.95
N ASP A 12 7.75 2.03 -12.21
CA ASP A 12 6.91 2.66 -11.18
C ASP A 12 6.25 1.65 -10.22
N ASP A 13 6.23 0.38 -10.56
CA ASP A 13 5.85 -0.68 -9.64
C ASP A 13 6.79 -0.79 -8.42
N GLY A 14 7.95 -0.18 -8.51
CA GLY A 14 8.89 0.00 -7.40
C GLY A 14 8.54 1.12 -6.41
N ALA A 15 7.43 1.82 -6.56
CA ALA A 15 7.05 2.93 -5.67
C ALA A 15 6.83 2.46 -4.22
N GLY A 16 6.11 1.34 -4.01
CA GLY A 16 5.95 0.74 -2.68
C GLY A 16 7.28 0.43 -1.99
N PRO A 17 8.17 -0.35 -2.62
CA PRO A 17 9.52 -0.57 -2.11
C PRO A 17 10.32 0.71 -1.85
N ALA A 18 10.22 1.71 -2.71
CA ALA A 18 10.91 2.99 -2.52
C ALA A 18 10.43 3.74 -1.27
N VAL A 19 9.13 3.76 -1.03
CA VAL A 19 8.54 4.36 0.19
C VAL A 19 9.02 3.61 1.43
N VAL A 20 8.98 2.28 1.43
CA VAL A 20 9.47 1.48 2.56
C VAL A 20 10.95 1.78 2.84
N ALA A 21 11.78 1.91 1.81
CA ALA A 21 13.18 2.29 1.98
C ALA A 21 13.33 3.66 2.68
N ARG A 22 12.47 4.64 2.35
CA ARG A 22 12.45 5.96 3.01
C ARG A 22 11.98 5.93 4.45
N LEU A 23 11.21 4.91 4.83
CA LEU A 23 10.65 4.75 6.17
C LEU A 23 11.59 4.06 7.15
N ARG A 24 12.62 3.39 6.68
CA ARG A 24 13.60 2.69 7.51
C ARG A 24 14.23 3.65 8.51
N GLY A 25 14.19 3.28 9.80
CA GLY A 25 14.71 4.11 10.90
C GLY A 25 13.85 5.32 11.25
N ARG A 26 12.70 5.51 10.61
CA ARG A 26 11.80 6.66 10.83
C ARG A 26 10.45 6.29 11.43
N VAL A 27 10.07 5.02 11.34
CA VAL A 27 8.82 4.53 11.94
C VAL A 27 8.95 4.35 13.44
N PRO A 28 7.86 4.48 14.21
CA PRO A 28 7.88 4.21 15.64
C PRO A 28 8.32 2.78 15.97
N PRO A 29 8.90 2.55 17.17
CA PRO A 29 9.22 1.19 17.62
C PRO A 29 8.00 0.27 17.56
N GLY A 30 8.21 -0.97 17.13
CA GLY A 30 7.14 -1.96 16.97
C GLY A 30 6.38 -1.91 15.66
N VAL A 31 6.64 -0.92 14.80
CA VAL A 31 6.09 -0.88 13.45
C VAL A 31 6.96 -1.68 12.51
N GLU A 32 6.39 -2.74 11.96
CA GLU A 32 7.05 -3.62 10.99
C GLU A 32 6.95 -3.06 9.58
N LEU A 33 8.05 -3.16 8.81
CA LEU A 33 8.13 -2.80 7.40
C LEU A 33 8.26 -4.07 6.56
N VAL A 34 7.32 -4.30 5.64
CA VAL A 34 7.24 -5.52 4.83
C VAL A 34 7.24 -5.16 3.35
N LEU A 35 7.92 -5.95 2.55
CA LEU A 35 7.87 -5.90 1.09
C LEU A 35 7.20 -7.16 0.56
N THR A 36 6.30 -7.02 -0.40
CA THR A 36 5.68 -8.16 -1.10
C THR A 36 5.35 -7.81 -2.55
N ASP A 37 5.30 -8.80 -3.39
CA ASP A 37 4.95 -8.68 -4.81
C ASP A 37 3.44 -8.52 -5.06
N GLY A 38 2.62 -8.53 -3.99
CA GLY A 38 1.17 -8.39 -4.08
C GLY A 38 0.42 -9.70 -4.31
N GLU A 39 1.09 -10.83 -4.20
CA GLU A 39 0.41 -12.13 -4.22
C GLU A 39 -0.59 -12.18 -3.04
N PRO A 40 -1.90 -12.49 -3.29
CA PRO A 40 -2.95 -12.32 -2.28
C PRO A 40 -2.71 -13.07 -0.98
N THR A 41 -2.24 -14.32 -1.02
CA THR A 41 -2.01 -15.10 0.20
C THR A 41 -0.88 -14.54 1.04
N ARG A 42 0.19 -14.09 0.43
CA ARG A 42 1.31 -13.44 1.12
C ARG A 42 0.90 -12.15 1.79
N LEU A 43 0.06 -11.37 1.10
CA LEU A 43 -0.45 -10.12 1.64
C LEU A 43 -1.36 -10.36 2.85
N ILE A 44 -2.26 -11.35 2.77
CA ILE A 44 -3.13 -11.75 3.87
C ILE A 44 -2.31 -12.26 5.06
N GLU A 45 -1.31 -13.10 4.81
CA GLU A 45 -0.42 -13.59 5.86
C GLU A 45 0.32 -12.43 6.57
N ALA A 46 0.78 -11.44 5.80
CA ALA A 46 1.50 -10.30 6.35
C ALA A 46 0.63 -9.48 7.32
N TRP A 47 -0.63 -9.19 6.96
CA TRP A 47 -1.48 -8.33 7.78
C TRP A 47 -2.39 -9.04 8.77
N THR A 48 -2.46 -10.37 8.75
CA THR A 48 -3.30 -11.12 9.68
C THR A 48 -2.92 -10.81 11.12
N GLY A 49 -3.91 -10.40 11.92
CA GLY A 49 -3.71 -10.03 13.33
C GLY A 49 -3.18 -8.61 13.56
N ALA A 50 -2.86 -7.87 12.50
CA ALA A 50 -2.44 -6.47 12.65
C ALA A 50 -3.62 -5.58 13.04
N ALA A 51 -3.43 -4.69 14.00
CA ALA A 51 -4.42 -3.66 14.33
C ALA A 51 -4.55 -2.63 13.20
N LEU A 52 -3.41 -2.26 12.60
CA LEU A 52 -3.32 -1.37 11.45
C LEU A 52 -2.35 -1.94 10.41
N ALA A 53 -2.79 -2.03 9.16
CA ALA A 53 -1.94 -2.24 8.01
C ALA A 53 -2.03 -1.02 7.07
N VAL A 54 -0.89 -0.44 6.75
CA VAL A 54 -0.77 0.63 5.75
C VAL A 54 -0.08 0.07 4.54
N VAL A 55 -0.78 0.05 3.41
CA VAL A 55 -0.28 -0.52 2.14
C VAL A 55 0.06 0.61 1.19
N VAL A 56 1.20 0.51 0.54
CA VAL A 56 1.64 1.44 -0.52
C VAL A 56 1.77 0.69 -1.83
N ASP A 57 1.10 1.16 -2.87
CA ASP A 57 1.06 0.51 -4.18
C ASP A 57 1.08 1.53 -5.31
N ALA A 58 1.64 1.15 -6.46
CA ALA A 58 1.50 1.88 -7.71
C ALA A 58 0.30 1.33 -8.47
N VAL A 59 -0.51 2.22 -9.04
CA VAL A 59 -1.73 1.84 -9.74
C VAL A 59 -1.74 2.37 -11.16
N ARG A 60 -2.39 1.64 -12.05
CA ARG A 60 -2.67 2.08 -13.41
C ARG A 60 -4.03 2.76 -13.45
N ALA A 61 -4.10 3.95 -14.00
CA ALA A 61 -5.35 4.66 -14.25
C ALA A 61 -5.64 4.71 -15.76
N ASP A 62 -6.92 4.80 -16.14
CA ASP A 62 -7.33 4.89 -17.56
C ASP A 62 -6.82 6.19 -18.20
N GLN A 63 -6.88 7.29 -17.45
CA GLN A 63 -6.30 8.58 -17.81
C GLN A 63 -5.26 8.95 -16.75
N PRO A 64 -4.03 8.44 -16.86
CA PRO A 64 -3.05 8.57 -15.81
C PRO A 64 -2.59 10.01 -15.63
N GLN A 65 -2.51 10.42 -14.38
CA GLN A 65 -1.78 11.59 -13.92
C GLN A 65 -0.61 11.10 -13.06
N PRO A 66 0.54 10.77 -13.65
CA PRO A 66 1.64 10.16 -12.93
C PRO A 66 2.06 10.95 -11.70
N GLY A 67 2.24 10.25 -10.59
CA GLY A 67 2.57 10.86 -9.30
C GLY A 67 1.37 11.32 -8.49
N ARG A 68 0.15 11.28 -9.03
CA ARG A 68 -1.06 11.58 -8.25
C ARG A 68 -1.27 10.53 -7.18
N MET A 69 -1.49 10.99 -5.95
CA MET A 69 -1.66 10.12 -4.79
C MET A 69 -3.14 9.99 -4.41
N HIS A 70 -3.52 8.80 -3.99
CA HIS A 70 -4.84 8.48 -3.45
C HIS A 70 -4.70 7.80 -2.10
N ARG A 71 -5.64 8.06 -1.19
CA ARG A 71 -5.70 7.42 0.12
C ARG A 71 -7.08 6.83 0.34
N PHE A 72 -7.13 5.54 0.69
CA PHE A 72 -8.34 4.81 1.01
C PHE A 72 -8.26 4.21 2.41
N VAL A 73 -9.36 4.20 3.13
CA VAL A 73 -9.45 3.61 4.47
C VAL A 73 -10.58 2.59 4.51
N LEU A 74 -10.27 1.40 5.02
CA LEU A 74 -11.20 0.31 5.25
C LEU A 74 -11.14 -0.05 6.73
N ASP A 75 -12.17 0.34 7.49
CA ASP A 75 -12.30 0.00 8.91
C ASP A 75 -13.23 -1.21 9.09
N ARG A 76 -13.03 -1.98 10.13
CA ARG A 76 -13.99 -2.98 10.57
C ARG A 76 -15.04 -2.38 11.53
N PRO A 77 -16.30 -2.87 11.51
CA PRO A 77 -16.86 -3.85 10.60
C PRO A 77 -17.25 -3.23 9.26
N LEU A 78 -16.98 -3.95 8.17
CA LEU A 78 -17.45 -3.56 6.84
C LEU A 78 -18.94 -3.91 6.76
N THR A 79 -19.78 -3.00 7.22
CA THR A 79 -21.22 -3.10 7.05
C THR A 79 -21.63 -2.38 5.76
N GLY A 80 -21.98 -3.16 4.76
CA GLY A 80 -22.45 -2.65 3.46
C GLY A 80 -21.44 -2.86 2.34
N THR A 81 -21.94 -2.80 1.12
CA THR A 81 -21.16 -2.86 -0.10
C THR A 81 -20.24 -1.64 -0.20
N THR A 82 -19.08 -1.71 0.43
CA THR A 82 -18.00 -0.81 0.07
C THR A 82 -17.56 -1.20 -1.34
N ARG A 83 -18.14 -0.56 -2.33
CA ARG A 83 -17.46 -0.40 -3.60
C ARG A 83 -16.18 0.35 -3.26
N THR A 84 -15.10 -0.39 -3.06
CA THR A 84 -13.77 0.19 -3.19
C THR A 84 -13.73 0.75 -4.59
N ALA A 85 -13.78 2.08 -4.70
CA ALA A 85 -13.58 2.73 -5.96
C ALA A 85 -12.24 2.21 -6.48
N SER A 86 -12.33 1.29 -7.45
CA SER A 86 -11.29 0.85 -8.36
C SER A 86 -9.85 1.04 -7.87
N SER A 87 -9.38 0.23 -6.94
CA SER A 87 -7.97 -0.07 -6.89
C SER A 87 -7.69 -1.00 -8.05
N HIS A 88 -7.16 -0.48 -9.14
CA HIS A 88 -6.89 -1.23 -10.36
C HIS A 88 -5.59 -2.03 -10.30
N GLY A 89 -5.10 -2.40 -9.10
CA GLY A 89 -4.00 -3.32 -8.91
C GLY A 89 -4.54 -4.72 -8.67
N PHE A 90 -4.32 -5.64 -9.58
CA PHE A 90 -4.83 -7.01 -9.54
C PHE A 90 -4.61 -7.76 -8.22
N GLY A 91 -3.56 -7.45 -7.47
CA GLY A 91 -3.23 -8.15 -6.23
C GLY A 91 -4.01 -7.69 -5.00
N LEU A 92 -4.20 -6.38 -4.82
CA LEU A 92 -4.80 -5.83 -3.60
C LEU A 92 -6.30 -6.09 -3.52
N ASP A 93 -7.04 -5.93 -4.61
CA ASP A 93 -8.48 -6.19 -4.63
C ASP A 93 -8.79 -7.66 -4.36
N ASP A 94 -8.05 -8.56 -4.98
CA ASP A 94 -8.21 -9.99 -4.76
C ASP A 94 -7.84 -10.38 -3.32
N ALA A 95 -6.78 -9.80 -2.77
CA ALA A 95 -6.39 -10.02 -1.38
C ALA A 95 -7.47 -9.52 -0.39
N VAL A 96 -8.05 -8.34 -0.62
CA VAL A 96 -9.13 -7.80 0.23
C VAL A 96 -10.36 -8.70 0.16
N ARG A 97 -10.80 -9.11 -1.02
CA ARG A 97 -11.94 -10.01 -1.18
C ARG A 97 -11.73 -11.35 -0.49
N LEU A 98 -10.55 -11.93 -0.68
CA LEU A 98 -10.21 -13.21 -0.06
C LEU A 98 -10.11 -13.06 1.46
N ALA A 99 -9.48 -12.01 1.95
CA ALA A 99 -9.37 -11.73 3.39
C ALA A 99 -10.73 -11.52 4.05
N LEU A 100 -11.67 -10.84 3.38
CA LEU A 100 -13.04 -10.71 3.85
C LEU A 100 -13.73 -12.07 3.96
N THR A 101 -13.59 -12.91 2.95
CA THR A 101 -14.16 -14.27 2.93
C THR A 101 -13.60 -15.16 4.06
N LEU A 102 -12.30 -15.02 4.33
CA LEU A 102 -11.60 -15.81 5.36
C LEU A 102 -11.65 -15.19 6.76
N ASP A 103 -12.29 -14.03 6.93
CA ASP A 103 -12.27 -13.25 8.17
C ASP A 103 -10.85 -12.92 8.66
N ARG A 104 -9.96 -12.57 7.73
CA ARG A 104 -8.53 -12.30 7.96
C ARG A 104 -8.11 -10.88 7.56
N MET A 105 -9.03 -9.92 7.62
CA MET A 105 -8.69 -8.51 7.47
C MET A 105 -7.91 -7.99 8.68
N PRO A 106 -7.01 -7.00 8.51
CA PRO A 106 -6.48 -6.25 9.66
C PRO A 106 -7.60 -5.47 10.35
N GLY A 107 -7.37 -4.99 11.56
CA GLY A 107 -8.33 -4.15 12.27
C GLY A 107 -8.71 -2.91 11.48
N ARG A 108 -7.73 -2.29 10.86
CA ARG A 108 -7.86 -1.16 9.94
C ARG A 108 -6.88 -1.32 8.77
N LEU A 109 -7.35 -1.10 7.56
CA LEU A 109 -6.52 -1.08 6.36
C LEU A 109 -6.51 0.33 5.77
N VAL A 110 -5.33 0.91 5.60
CA VAL A 110 -5.12 2.17 4.89
C VAL A 110 -4.30 1.88 3.64
N VAL A 111 -4.74 2.38 2.50
CA VAL A 111 -4.04 2.20 1.22
C VAL A 111 -3.62 3.56 0.68
N HIS A 112 -2.34 3.71 0.42
CA HIS A 112 -1.79 4.82 -0.36
C HIS A 112 -1.44 4.32 -1.76
N ALA A 113 -2.13 4.82 -2.75
CA ALA A 113 -1.89 4.50 -4.15
C ALA A 113 -1.26 5.70 -4.86
N VAL A 114 -0.31 5.44 -5.74
CA VAL A 114 0.28 6.45 -6.64
C VAL A 114 0.05 6.04 -8.08
N GLU A 115 -0.42 6.97 -8.91
CA GLU A 115 -0.62 6.69 -10.33
C GLU A 115 0.72 6.58 -11.06
N ALA A 116 0.89 5.44 -11.73
CA ALA A 116 2.09 5.11 -12.48
C ALA A 116 2.07 5.70 -13.89
N ALA A 117 3.24 6.03 -14.41
CA ALA A 117 3.45 6.35 -15.82
C ALA A 117 3.88 5.13 -16.62
N ASP A 118 4.74 4.29 -16.05
CA ASP A 118 5.39 3.19 -16.75
C ASP A 118 5.56 1.99 -15.79
N LEU A 119 4.95 0.87 -16.13
CA LEU A 119 5.03 -0.40 -15.41
C LEU A 119 5.76 -1.48 -16.23
N SER A 120 6.49 -1.09 -17.28
CA SER A 120 7.30 -2.01 -18.10
C SER A 120 8.54 -2.46 -17.34
N GLN A 121 9.21 -3.49 -17.87
CA GLN A 121 10.45 -3.97 -17.28
C GLN A 121 11.54 -2.89 -17.30
N GLY A 122 12.29 -2.81 -16.20
CA GLY A 122 13.40 -1.90 -16.03
C GLY A 122 13.47 -1.37 -14.59
N GLN A 123 14.59 -0.80 -14.23
CA GLN A 123 14.83 -0.22 -12.92
C GLN A 123 14.60 1.29 -12.92
N GLY A 124 14.16 1.80 -11.77
CA GLY A 124 14.01 3.22 -11.52
C GLY A 124 12.60 3.73 -11.78
N LEU A 125 12.17 4.64 -10.92
CA LEU A 125 10.89 5.31 -11.03
C LEU A 125 10.94 6.40 -12.10
N THR A 126 9.80 6.62 -12.78
CA THR A 126 9.65 7.81 -13.64
C THR A 126 9.70 9.08 -12.78
N PRO A 127 10.08 10.24 -13.37
CA PRO A 127 10.35 11.44 -12.58
C PRO A 127 9.20 11.90 -11.68
N LEU A 128 7.96 11.89 -12.16
CA LEU A 128 6.81 12.33 -11.38
C LEU A 128 6.47 11.39 -10.23
N VAL A 129 6.64 10.07 -10.43
CA VAL A 129 6.45 9.08 -9.37
C VAL A 129 7.59 9.16 -8.36
N ALA A 130 8.83 9.31 -8.81
CA ALA A 130 9.98 9.53 -7.93
C ALA A 130 9.79 10.77 -7.03
N ALA A 131 9.26 11.85 -7.59
CA ALA A 131 8.96 13.08 -6.83
C ALA A 131 7.87 12.88 -5.76
N ALA A 132 6.97 11.92 -5.95
CA ALA A 132 5.89 11.64 -5.00
C ALA A 132 6.32 10.78 -3.80
N VAL A 133 7.47 10.11 -3.86
CA VAL A 133 7.90 9.14 -2.82
C VAL A 133 8.02 9.79 -1.44
N ASP A 134 8.58 10.98 -1.33
CA ASP A 134 8.75 11.66 -0.04
C ASP A 134 7.40 12.08 0.57
N ASP A 135 6.46 12.54 -0.25
CA ASP A 135 5.11 12.87 0.20
C ASP A 135 4.33 11.63 0.65
N LEU A 136 4.44 10.54 -0.09
CA LEU A 136 3.88 9.24 0.30
C LEU A 136 4.46 8.78 1.64
N ALA A 137 5.77 8.83 1.80
CA ALA A 137 6.42 8.44 3.06
C ALA A 137 5.93 9.29 4.25
N ARG A 138 5.76 10.60 4.06
CA ARG A 138 5.19 11.47 5.11
C ARG A 138 3.75 11.11 5.44
N ALA A 139 2.92 10.84 4.45
CA ALA A 139 1.52 10.44 4.64
C ALA A 139 1.42 9.10 5.39
N VAL A 140 2.24 8.12 5.04
CA VAL A 140 2.31 6.83 5.74
C VAL A 140 2.75 7.01 7.19
N LEU A 141 3.78 7.83 7.44
CA LEU A 141 4.23 8.13 8.80
C LEU A 141 3.14 8.77 9.67
N SER A 142 2.34 9.67 9.09
CA SER A 142 1.21 10.27 9.78
C SER A 142 0.21 9.20 10.21
N ASP A 143 -0.22 8.33 9.30
CA ASP A 143 -1.17 7.26 9.61
C ASP A 143 -0.67 6.32 10.72
N VAL A 144 0.62 5.97 10.67
CA VAL A 144 1.22 5.07 11.66
C VAL A 144 1.33 5.72 13.04
N ARG A 145 1.65 7.01 13.09
CA ARG A 145 1.77 7.76 14.37
C ARG A 145 0.41 8.05 14.98
N ASP A 146 -0.58 8.39 14.15
CA ASP A 146 -1.93 8.71 14.60
C ASP A 146 -2.66 7.48 15.16
N ALA A 147 -2.28 6.28 14.74
CA ALA A 147 -2.80 5.03 15.27
C ALA A 147 -2.31 4.69 16.70
N GLY A 148 -1.31 5.42 17.20
CA GLY A 148 -0.69 5.15 18.49
C GLY A 148 0.23 3.92 18.48
N PRO A 149 0.86 3.61 19.63
CA PRO A 149 1.71 2.43 19.73
C PRO A 149 0.88 1.15 19.57
N PRO A 150 1.44 0.10 18.97
CA PRO A 150 0.78 -1.20 18.94
C PRO A 150 0.49 -1.67 20.36
N ALA A 151 -0.72 -2.16 20.52
CA ALA A 151 -1.16 -2.67 21.82
C ALA A 151 -0.36 -3.91 22.25
#